data_97f907b8dfd6b1cb47b7a60c0e8bfc37
#
_entry.id   97f907b8dfd6b1cb47b7a60c0e8bfc37
#
_cell.length_a   1.000
_cell.length_b   1.000
_cell.length_c   1.000
_cell.angle_alpha   90.00
_cell.angle_beta   90.00
_cell.angle_gamma   90.00
#
_symmetry.space_group_name_H-M   'P 1'
#
loop_
_entity.id
_entity.type
_entity.pdbx_description
1 polymer ?
#
loop_
_entity_poly.entity_id
_entity_poly.type
_entity_poly.pdbx_seq_one_letter_code
_entity_poly.pdbx_strand_id
1 'polypeptide(L)'
;MIAVLPSMIHPKTAVLGRAGGVKFGMIRLGFDTVCLYPSTGIMIDNNGTIVFNGSCCIGNDSYLSIGSKGYLEFGRNFSATSSLKIACYHNISFGKKVSVGWDCLFIDTDFHCMKDLFGTKNKGYGPIVIGNNNWFGNNCIVLKNTSTSDFITIAAGTQLNSNCSKIPSKSIIANDKTVKVIKTNIFRDLADDLIEI
;
A
#
# COMPACT_ATOMS: atom_id res chain seq x y z
N MET A 1 9.45 7.85 -19.42
CA MET A 1 8.23 7.50 -20.18
C MET A 1 7.59 6.30 -19.48
N ILE A 2 6.33 6.39 -19.12
CA ILE A 2 5.58 5.35 -18.42
C ILE A 2 4.93 4.48 -19.49
N ALA A 3 5.13 3.17 -19.45
CA ALA A 3 4.42 2.21 -20.29
C ALA A 3 3.21 1.69 -19.50
N VAL A 4 2.02 1.97 -19.97
CA VAL A 4 0.76 1.57 -19.33
C VAL A 4 -0.12 0.89 -20.36
N LEU A 5 -0.62 -0.29 -20.07
CA LEU A 5 -1.74 -0.87 -20.83
C LEU A 5 -3.04 -0.19 -20.39
N PRO A 6 -3.89 0.25 -21.31
CA PRO A 6 -4.96 1.20 -21.00
C PRO A 6 -6.07 0.61 -20.18
N SER A 7 -6.33 1.25 -19.05
CA SER A 7 -7.64 1.39 -18.44
C SER A 7 -7.58 2.60 -17.51
N MET A 8 -8.62 3.36 -17.45
CA MET A 8 -8.78 4.70 -16.86
C MET A 8 -7.67 5.19 -15.91
N ILE A 9 -6.88 6.17 -16.39
CA ILE A 9 -5.94 6.93 -15.57
C ILE A 9 -6.50 8.34 -15.46
N HIS A 10 -6.76 8.80 -14.23
CA HIS A 10 -7.01 10.20 -13.93
C HIS A 10 -5.78 10.76 -13.18
N PRO A 11 -4.74 11.26 -13.87
CA PRO A 11 -3.53 11.72 -13.20
C PRO A 11 -3.63 13.17 -12.81
N LYS A 12 -3.36 13.53 -11.54
CA LYS A 12 -3.01 14.91 -11.18
C LYS A 12 -1.49 15.10 -11.09
N THR A 13 -0.75 14.21 -10.45
CA THR A 13 0.72 14.37 -10.35
C THR A 13 1.41 13.02 -10.18
N ALA A 14 2.28 12.67 -11.11
CA ALA A 14 3.25 11.60 -10.95
C ALA A 14 4.66 12.17 -11.09
N VAL A 15 5.51 11.95 -10.11
CA VAL A 15 6.88 12.48 -10.08
C VAL A 15 7.87 11.32 -10.23
N LEU A 16 8.82 11.50 -11.16
CA LEU A 16 9.99 10.63 -11.26
C LEU A 16 11.08 11.18 -10.34
N GLY A 17 11.40 10.41 -9.29
CA GLY A 17 12.44 10.78 -8.33
C GLY A 17 13.84 10.79 -8.97
N ARG A 18 14.77 11.57 -8.40
CA ARG A 18 16.09 11.95 -8.95
C ARG A 18 17.16 10.85 -9.02
N ALA A 19 16.85 9.59 -8.93
CA ALA A 19 17.87 8.54 -8.86
C ALA A 19 18.13 7.85 -10.20
N GLY A 20 19.06 8.42 -10.99
CA GLY A 20 19.54 7.83 -12.23
C GLY A 20 18.63 8.13 -13.43
N GLY A 21 19.17 8.48 -14.57
CA GLY A 21 18.40 8.97 -15.73
C GLY A 21 17.16 8.14 -16.06
N VAL A 22 16.13 8.82 -16.53
CA VAL A 22 14.86 8.20 -16.96
C VAL A 22 15.10 7.33 -18.19
N LYS A 23 14.72 6.06 -18.10
CA LYS A 23 14.80 5.10 -19.22
C LYS A 23 13.39 4.70 -19.67
N PHE A 24 13.23 4.45 -20.97
CA PHE A 24 11.97 3.91 -21.48
C PHE A 24 11.64 2.58 -20.80
N GLY A 25 10.37 2.40 -20.38
CA GLY A 25 9.90 1.16 -19.75
C GLY A 25 10.40 0.92 -18.32
N MET A 26 11.05 1.90 -17.66
CA MET A 26 11.47 1.74 -16.27
C MET A 26 10.27 1.66 -15.31
N ILE A 27 9.15 2.27 -15.66
CA ILE A 27 7.87 2.12 -14.95
C ILE A 27 6.95 1.29 -15.85
N ARG A 28 6.53 0.13 -15.36
CA ARG A 28 5.67 -0.83 -16.05
C ARG A 28 4.44 -1.09 -15.19
N LEU A 29 3.26 -0.76 -15.71
CA LEU A 29 2.00 -0.84 -14.97
C LEU A 29 0.96 -1.61 -15.79
N GLY A 30 0.29 -2.58 -15.15
CA GLY A 30 -0.80 -3.34 -15.75
C GLY A 30 -0.39 -4.45 -16.73
N PHE A 31 0.88 -4.82 -16.76
CA PHE A 31 1.34 -5.94 -17.61
C PHE A 31 1.11 -7.27 -16.91
N ASP A 32 0.82 -8.31 -17.71
CA ASP A 32 0.61 -9.66 -17.21
C ASP A 32 1.84 -10.17 -16.47
N THR A 33 1.64 -10.65 -15.25
CA THR A 33 2.69 -11.18 -14.38
C THR A 33 2.37 -12.57 -13.85
N VAL A 34 1.09 -12.89 -13.69
CA VAL A 34 0.62 -14.18 -13.18
C VAL A 34 -0.57 -14.64 -14.00
N CYS A 35 -0.51 -15.87 -14.52
CA CYS A 35 -1.56 -16.45 -15.36
C CYS A 35 -2.90 -16.73 -14.66
N LEU A 36 -2.97 -16.57 -13.35
CA LEU A 36 -4.21 -16.70 -12.60
C LEU A 36 -5.20 -15.52 -12.80
N TYR A 37 -4.74 -14.43 -13.40
CA TYR A 37 -5.52 -13.19 -13.58
C TYR A 37 -5.67 -12.91 -15.07
N PRO A 38 -6.82 -13.24 -15.67
CA PRO A 38 -7.05 -13.07 -17.11
C PRO A 38 -7.32 -11.63 -17.53
N SER A 39 -7.65 -10.74 -16.57
CA SER A 39 -7.86 -9.32 -16.86
C SER A 39 -6.52 -8.62 -17.11
N THR A 40 -6.53 -7.62 -17.99
CA THR A 40 -5.35 -6.82 -18.32
C THR A 40 -5.49 -5.40 -17.81
N GLY A 41 -4.36 -4.72 -17.66
CA GLY A 41 -4.33 -3.32 -17.30
C GLY A 41 -4.31 -3.05 -15.79
N ILE A 42 -4.45 -1.79 -15.45
CA ILE A 42 -4.44 -1.25 -14.08
C ILE A 42 -5.41 -0.07 -14.01
N MET A 43 -6.10 0.09 -12.90
CA MET A 43 -6.87 1.31 -12.62
C MET A 43 -6.07 2.22 -11.68
N ILE A 44 -5.95 3.50 -12.04
CA ILE A 44 -5.30 4.52 -11.20
C ILE A 44 -6.23 5.73 -11.11
N ASP A 45 -6.76 5.96 -9.91
CA ASP A 45 -7.43 7.21 -9.52
C ASP A 45 -6.49 8.01 -8.63
N ASN A 46 -5.83 9.03 -9.21
CA ASN A 46 -4.82 9.81 -8.52
C ASN A 46 -5.24 11.27 -8.36
N ASN A 47 -5.61 11.64 -7.17
CA ASN A 47 -5.89 13.02 -6.75
C ASN A 47 -4.76 13.64 -5.89
N GLY A 48 -3.74 12.85 -5.53
CA GLY A 48 -2.59 13.24 -4.72
C GLY A 48 -1.26 13.18 -5.47
N THR A 49 -0.25 12.60 -4.84
CA THR A 49 1.11 12.49 -5.38
C THR A 49 1.59 11.05 -5.41
N ILE A 50 2.08 10.59 -6.55
CA ILE A 50 2.80 9.33 -6.69
C ILE A 50 4.25 9.61 -7.06
N VAL A 51 5.19 9.03 -6.32
CA VAL A 51 6.64 9.18 -6.55
C VAL A 51 7.26 7.84 -6.91
N PHE A 52 8.00 7.79 -7.99
CA PHE A 52 8.79 6.63 -8.40
C PHE A 52 10.29 6.97 -8.29
N ASN A 53 11.00 6.37 -7.34
CA ASN A 53 12.43 6.61 -7.12
C ASN A 53 13.34 5.72 -7.99
N GLY A 54 12.79 5.05 -8.98
CA GLY A 54 13.51 4.18 -9.89
C GLY A 54 12.58 3.25 -10.64
N SER A 55 13.08 2.09 -11.07
CA SER A 55 12.24 1.11 -11.75
C SER A 55 11.14 0.58 -10.82
N CYS A 56 9.95 0.47 -11.38
CA CYS A 56 8.75 -0.02 -10.71
C CYS A 56 7.96 -0.90 -11.69
N CYS A 57 7.55 -2.07 -11.22
CA CYS A 57 6.69 -2.97 -11.98
C CYS A 57 5.47 -3.33 -11.13
N ILE A 58 4.27 -3.02 -11.61
CA ILE A 58 3.00 -3.42 -10.99
C ILE A 58 2.21 -4.20 -12.05
N GLY A 59 1.85 -5.43 -11.72
CA GLY A 59 1.16 -6.32 -12.62
C GLY A 59 -0.30 -5.94 -12.88
N ASN A 60 -0.92 -6.73 -13.71
CA ASN A 60 -2.30 -6.58 -14.15
C ASN A 60 -3.31 -6.73 -13.00
N ASP A 61 -4.56 -6.35 -13.26
CA ASP A 61 -5.67 -6.37 -12.30
C ASP A 61 -5.40 -5.58 -11.00
N SER A 62 -4.53 -4.57 -11.08
CA SER A 62 -4.14 -3.76 -9.91
C SER A 62 -4.92 -2.45 -9.86
N TYR A 63 -5.09 -1.91 -8.64
CA TYR A 63 -5.91 -0.73 -8.37
C TYR A 63 -5.18 0.21 -7.41
N LEU A 64 -4.95 1.45 -7.85
CA LEU A 64 -4.34 2.50 -7.04
C LEU A 64 -5.33 3.65 -6.88
N SER A 65 -5.75 3.94 -5.64
CA SER A 65 -6.57 5.10 -5.31
C SER A 65 -5.80 6.02 -4.37
N ILE A 66 -5.50 7.23 -4.84
CA ILE A 66 -4.73 8.21 -4.10
C ILE A 66 -5.58 9.45 -3.84
N GLY A 67 -5.89 9.70 -2.57
CA GLY A 67 -6.66 10.86 -2.12
C GLY A 67 -5.90 12.17 -2.31
N SER A 68 -6.59 13.31 -2.17
CA SER A 68 -6.03 14.64 -2.45
C SER A 68 -4.82 15.01 -1.57
N LYS A 69 -4.72 14.45 -0.38
CA LYS A 69 -3.57 14.60 0.53
C LYS A 69 -2.66 13.35 0.55
N GLY A 70 -2.98 12.35 -0.27
CA GLY A 70 -2.24 11.11 -0.35
C GLY A 70 -0.85 11.29 -0.97
N TYR A 71 0.15 10.68 -0.34
CA TYR A 71 1.52 10.62 -0.83
C TYR A 71 1.96 9.15 -0.89
N LEU A 72 2.09 8.63 -2.11
CA LEU A 72 2.49 7.25 -2.39
C LEU A 72 3.90 7.24 -2.99
N GLU A 73 4.83 6.57 -2.33
CA GLU A 73 6.22 6.50 -2.77
C GLU A 73 6.67 5.06 -3.00
N PHE A 74 7.19 4.80 -4.20
CA PHE A 74 7.84 3.55 -4.56
C PHE A 74 9.35 3.71 -4.60
N GLY A 75 10.05 2.97 -3.75
CA GLY A 75 11.50 2.86 -3.78
C GLY A 75 12.00 2.16 -5.04
N ARG A 76 13.31 2.27 -5.31
CA ARG A 76 13.94 1.69 -6.49
C ARG A 76 13.75 0.17 -6.56
N ASN A 77 13.43 -0.34 -7.74
CA ASN A 77 13.20 -1.76 -8.02
C ASN A 77 12.02 -2.34 -7.22
N PHE A 78 10.96 -1.56 -7.05
CA PHE A 78 9.70 -2.08 -6.54
C PHE A 78 9.06 -3.02 -7.55
N SER A 79 8.54 -4.13 -7.08
CA SER A 79 7.75 -5.06 -7.90
C SER A 79 6.52 -5.56 -7.16
N ALA A 80 5.41 -5.59 -7.86
CA ALA A 80 4.21 -6.29 -7.41
C ALA A 80 3.71 -7.18 -8.55
N THR A 81 3.23 -8.35 -8.19
CA THR A 81 2.54 -9.21 -9.13
C THR A 81 1.11 -8.70 -9.38
N SER A 82 0.18 -9.55 -9.78
CA SER A 82 -1.18 -9.12 -10.13
C SER A 82 -2.04 -8.77 -8.92
N SER A 83 -3.11 -8.01 -9.14
CA SER A 83 -4.15 -7.71 -8.13
C SER A 83 -3.63 -7.00 -6.88
N LEU A 84 -2.63 -6.12 -7.05
CA LEU A 84 -2.23 -5.20 -5.98
C LEU A 84 -3.30 -4.11 -5.82
N LYS A 85 -3.72 -3.88 -4.57
CA LYS A 85 -4.67 -2.81 -4.21
C LYS A 85 -4.01 -1.83 -3.25
N ILE A 86 -4.02 -0.55 -3.60
CA ILE A 86 -3.49 0.52 -2.73
C ILE A 86 -4.55 1.60 -2.59
N ALA A 87 -4.93 1.91 -1.35
CA ALA A 87 -5.68 3.11 -0.99
C ALA A 87 -4.77 3.99 -0.13
N CYS A 88 -4.25 5.06 -0.72
CA CYS A 88 -3.32 5.99 -0.10
C CYS A 88 -3.96 7.37 0.02
N TYR A 89 -4.45 7.68 1.20
CA TYR A 89 -5.11 8.95 1.50
C TYR A 89 -4.30 9.82 2.47
N HIS A 90 -3.22 9.28 3.00
CA HIS A 90 -2.28 9.98 3.89
C HIS A 90 -0.83 9.76 3.42
N ASN A 91 -0.19 8.63 3.76
CA ASN A 91 1.20 8.36 3.39
C ASN A 91 1.48 6.86 3.33
N ILE A 92 1.88 6.36 2.17
CA ILE A 92 2.40 5.01 1.98
C ILE A 92 3.77 5.11 1.31
N SER A 93 4.81 4.60 1.95
CA SER A 93 6.16 4.56 1.39
C SER A 93 6.75 3.15 1.39
N PHE A 94 7.28 2.76 0.24
CA PHE A 94 7.99 1.51 0.07
C PHE A 94 9.50 1.78 -0.11
N GLY A 95 10.31 1.05 0.63
CA GLY A 95 11.77 1.05 0.48
C GLY A 95 12.23 0.45 -0.85
N LYS A 96 13.54 0.32 -1.02
CA LYS A 96 14.16 -0.26 -2.23
C LYS A 96 13.95 -1.77 -2.27
N LYS A 97 13.75 -2.32 -3.48
CA LYS A 97 13.65 -3.77 -3.73
C LYS A 97 12.56 -4.46 -2.90
N VAL A 98 11.44 -3.78 -2.68
CA VAL A 98 10.26 -4.39 -2.11
C VAL A 98 9.57 -5.21 -3.19
N SER A 99 9.21 -6.45 -2.84
CA SER A 99 8.46 -7.37 -3.71
C SER A 99 7.14 -7.76 -3.06
N VAL A 100 6.05 -7.69 -3.81
CA VAL A 100 4.69 -7.94 -3.32
C VAL A 100 4.05 -9.03 -4.16
N GLY A 101 3.56 -10.08 -3.49
CA GLY A 101 2.76 -11.14 -4.10
C GLY A 101 1.38 -10.64 -4.55
N TRP A 102 0.61 -11.53 -5.18
CA TRP A 102 -0.73 -11.19 -5.68
C TRP A 102 -1.76 -11.03 -4.56
N ASP A 103 -2.87 -10.33 -4.84
CA ASP A 103 -3.99 -10.07 -3.92
C ASP A 103 -3.60 -9.33 -2.64
N CYS A 104 -2.55 -8.54 -2.64
CA CYS A 104 -2.17 -7.76 -1.48
C CYS A 104 -2.92 -6.42 -1.46
N LEU A 105 -3.29 -5.99 -0.24
CA LEU A 105 -3.94 -4.71 0.02
C LEU A 105 -3.07 -3.87 0.96
N PHE A 106 -2.84 -2.60 0.58
CA PHE A 106 -2.26 -1.58 1.45
C PHE A 106 -3.26 -0.43 1.58
N ILE A 107 -3.65 -0.11 2.82
CA ILE A 107 -4.63 0.94 3.10
C ILE A 107 -4.25 1.72 4.35
N ASP A 108 -4.05 3.03 4.20
CA ASP A 108 -3.57 3.92 5.25
C ASP A 108 -4.67 4.69 5.99
N THR A 109 -5.93 4.40 5.67
CA THR A 109 -7.11 5.06 6.23
C THR A 109 -8.24 4.06 6.50
N ASP A 110 -9.05 4.31 7.51
CA ASP A 110 -10.31 3.59 7.74
C ASP A 110 -11.47 4.24 6.95
N PHE A 111 -11.26 5.39 6.29
CA PHE A 111 -12.25 6.29 5.71
C PHE A 111 -13.28 6.84 6.73
N HIS A 112 -13.29 6.31 7.93
CA HIS A 112 -14.21 6.64 9.01
C HIS A 112 -13.47 6.77 10.33
N CYS A 113 -13.90 7.65 11.20
CA CYS A 113 -13.42 7.70 12.56
C CYS A 113 -14.33 6.89 13.50
N MET A 114 -13.73 6.37 14.57
CA MET A 114 -14.46 5.74 15.66
C MET A 114 -14.56 6.72 16.82
N LYS A 115 -15.69 6.73 17.54
CA LYS A 115 -15.88 7.46 18.77
C LYS A 115 -15.82 6.53 19.98
N ASP A 116 -15.29 7.01 21.09
CA ASP A 116 -15.48 6.38 22.40
C ASP A 116 -16.79 6.87 23.05
N LEU A 117 -17.11 6.35 24.23
CA LEU A 117 -18.32 6.71 24.97
C LEU A 117 -18.32 8.17 25.46
N PHE A 118 -17.18 8.86 25.44
CA PHE A 118 -17.02 10.26 25.81
C PHE A 118 -17.06 11.20 24.60
N GLY A 119 -17.30 10.66 23.40
CA GLY A 119 -17.36 11.42 22.16
C GLY A 119 -16.01 11.75 21.53
N THR A 120 -14.89 11.22 22.07
CA THR A 120 -13.55 11.45 21.51
C THR A 120 -13.35 10.62 20.24
N LYS A 121 -13.03 11.28 19.12
CA LYS A 121 -12.75 10.62 17.83
C LYS A 121 -11.31 10.12 17.76
N ASN A 122 -11.11 8.95 17.17
CA ASN A 122 -9.79 8.52 16.75
C ASN A 122 -9.39 9.21 15.43
N LYS A 123 -8.11 9.17 15.09
CA LYS A 123 -7.59 9.81 13.87
C LYS A 123 -8.06 9.14 12.56
N GLY A 124 -8.42 7.85 12.59
CA GLY A 124 -8.91 7.08 11.44
C GLY A 124 -7.89 6.83 10.32
N TYR A 125 -6.68 7.42 10.35
CA TYR A 125 -5.62 7.25 9.36
C TYR A 125 -4.22 7.28 9.99
N GLY A 126 -3.22 6.82 9.26
CA GLY A 126 -1.83 6.84 9.71
C GLY A 126 -0.89 6.22 8.67
N PRO A 127 0.41 6.53 8.72
CA PRO A 127 1.35 6.14 7.67
C PRO A 127 1.57 4.63 7.61
N ILE A 128 1.93 4.16 6.40
CA ILE A 128 2.53 2.85 6.16
C ILE A 128 3.95 3.08 5.65
N VAL A 129 4.94 2.52 6.36
CA VAL A 129 6.37 2.70 6.03
C VAL A 129 7.04 1.34 5.93
N ILE A 130 7.32 0.90 4.72
CA ILE A 130 7.91 -0.41 4.45
C ILE A 130 9.42 -0.26 4.22
N GLY A 131 10.23 -0.99 4.99
CA GLY A 131 11.68 -1.01 4.86
C GLY A 131 12.18 -1.59 3.54
N ASN A 132 13.50 -1.59 3.34
CA ASN A 132 14.13 -2.11 2.12
C ASN A 132 14.12 -3.63 2.08
N ASN A 133 14.11 -4.21 0.86
CA ASN A 133 14.22 -5.65 0.63
C ASN A 133 13.16 -6.49 1.36
N ASN A 134 11.98 -5.94 1.58
CA ASN A 134 10.86 -6.68 2.15
C ASN A 134 10.16 -7.50 1.06
N TRP A 135 9.71 -8.68 1.45
CA TRP A 135 8.91 -9.54 0.59
C TRP A 135 7.58 -9.89 1.25
N PHE A 136 6.49 -9.53 0.59
CA PHE A 136 5.13 -9.89 0.97
C PHE A 136 4.71 -11.12 0.18
N GLY A 137 4.33 -12.19 0.87
CA GLY A 137 3.61 -13.30 0.28
C GLY A 137 2.27 -12.82 -0.31
N ASN A 138 1.55 -13.72 -0.96
CA ASN A 138 0.24 -13.38 -1.50
C ASN A 138 -0.82 -13.14 -0.41
N ASN A 139 -1.87 -12.39 -0.75
CA ASN A 139 -3.03 -12.15 0.11
C ASN A 139 -2.69 -11.51 1.46
N CYS A 140 -1.69 -10.62 1.48
CA CYS A 140 -1.35 -9.84 2.66
C CYS A 140 -2.19 -8.56 2.73
N ILE A 141 -2.56 -8.17 3.96
CA ILE A 141 -3.29 -6.92 4.24
C ILE A 141 -2.42 -6.05 5.13
N VAL A 142 -2.11 -4.84 4.68
CA VAL A 142 -1.29 -3.88 5.43
C VAL A 142 -2.11 -2.64 5.71
N LEU A 143 -2.36 -2.40 6.99
CA LEU A 143 -3.21 -1.32 7.47
C LEU A 143 -2.36 -0.15 7.99
N LYS A 144 -3.02 0.97 8.22
CA LYS A 144 -2.44 2.19 8.79
C LYS A 144 -1.57 1.93 10.03
N ASN A 145 -0.59 2.77 10.25
CA ASN A 145 0.39 2.70 11.35
C ASN A 145 1.33 1.48 11.29
N THR A 146 1.39 0.81 10.13
CA THR A 146 2.35 -0.26 9.91
C THR A 146 3.71 0.31 9.51
N SER A 147 4.76 -0.16 10.17
CA SER A 147 6.14 0.04 9.70
C SER A 147 6.94 -1.25 9.85
N THR A 148 7.86 -1.50 8.92
CA THR A 148 8.73 -2.68 8.95
C THR A 148 10.19 -2.26 8.92
N SER A 149 11.07 -3.07 9.52
CA SER A 149 12.51 -2.98 9.29
C SER A 149 12.90 -3.54 7.91
N ASP A 150 14.17 -3.45 7.56
CA ASP A 150 14.70 -4.00 6.31
C ASP A 150 14.76 -5.53 6.33
N PHE A 151 14.66 -6.17 5.15
CA PHE A 151 14.78 -7.61 4.95
C PHE A 151 13.77 -8.44 5.74
N ILE A 152 12.53 -7.99 5.81
CA ILE A 152 11.43 -8.76 6.40
C ILE A 152 10.69 -9.54 5.32
N THR A 153 10.43 -10.81 5.59
CA THR A 153 9.49 -11.62 4.82
C THR A 153 8.15 -11.68 5.56
N ILE A 154 7.10 -11.27 4.89
CA ILE A 154 5.73 -11.33 5.40
C ILE A 154 5.06 -12.56 4.79
N ALA A 155 4.72 -13.55 5.63
CA ALA A 155 4.11 -14.79 5.17
C ALA A 155 2.75 -14.52 4.50
N ALA A 156 2.37 -15.37 3.56
CA ALA A 156 1.08 -15.26 2.86
C ALA A 156 -0.10 -15.22 3.84
N GLY A 157 -1.11 -14.41 3.50
CA GLY A 157 -2.30 -14.24 4.32
C GLY A 157 -2.09 -13.45 5.61
N THR A 158 -0.94 -12.79 5.78
CA THR A 158 -0.65 -12.02 6.99
C THR A 158 -1.30 -10.64 6.94
N GLN A 159 -1.92 -10.24 8.06
CA GLN A 159 -2.39 -8.89 8.27
C GLN A 159 -1.45 -8.11 9.19
N LEU A 160 -0.95 -6.97 8.75
CA LEU A 160 -0.14 -6.04 9.55
C LEU A 160 -0.94 -4.78 9.86
N ASN A 161 -0.92 -4.37 11.15
CA ASN A 161 -1.62 -3.18 11.64
C ASN A 161 -0.87 -2.49 12.78
N SER A 162 0.44 -2.66 12.84
CA SER A 162 1.27 -2.16 13.94
C SER A 162 2.69 -1.87 13.50
N ASN A 163 3.42 -1.15 14.35
CA ASN A 163 4.82 -0.86 14.13
C ASN A 163 5.70 -2.10 14.38
N CYS A 164 6.19 -2.70 13.31
CA CYS A 164 7.11 -3.84 13.28
C CYS A 164 8.58 -3.43 13.02
N SER A 165 8.91 -2.13 13.08
CA SER A 165 10.25 -1.63 12.77
C SER A 165 11.35 -2.10 13.73
N LYS A 166 10.98 -2.62 14.90
CA LYS A 166 11.91 -3.18 15.89
C LYS A 166 12.16 -4.69 15.71
N ILE A 167 11.42 -5.33 14.80
CA ILE A 167 11.66 -6.75 14.49
C ILE A 167 13.05 -6.86 13.84
N PRO A 168 13.88 -7.82 14.27
CA PRO A 168 15.21 -8.00 13.68
C PRO A 168 15.13 -8.22 12.17
N SER A 169 16.04 -7.61 11.44
CA SER A 169 16.22 -7.84 10.01
C SER A 169 16.42 -9.34 9.70
N LYS A 170 15.99 -9.76 8.51
CA LYS A 170 16.03 -11.17 8.05
C LYS A 170 15.08 -12.10 8.83
N SER A 171 13.97 -11.56 9.33
CA SER A 171 12.92 -12.32 10.00
C SER A 171 11.77 -12.64 9.05
N ILE A 172 11.07 -13.74 9.33
CA ILE A 172 9.77 -14.04 8.75
C ILE A 172 8.71 -13.73 9.80
N ILE A 173 7.69 -12.99 9.41
CA ILE A 173 6.57 -12.64 10.30
C ILE A 173 5.24 -13.13 9.74
N ALA A 174 4.35 -13.53 10.64
CA ALA A 174 3.00 -14.00 10.33
C ALA A 174 2.04 -13.64 11.47
N ASN A 175 0.74 -13.69 11.21
CA ASN A 175 -0.25 -13.54 12.27
C ASN A 175 -0.42 -14.83 13.07
N ASP A 176 -0.70 -14.66 14.35
CA ASP A 176 -1.35 -15.69 15.16
C ASP A 176 -2.82 -15.82 14.71
N LYS A 177 -3.30 -17.05 14.57
CA LYS A 177 -4.67 -17.34 14.09
C LYS A 177 -5.78 -17.07 15.11
N THR A 178 -5.47 -16.60 16.30
CA THR A 178 -6.46 -16.37 17.36
C THR A 178 -7.14 -15.00 17.21
N VAL A 179 -8.48 -15.00 17.27
CA VAL A 179 -9.26 -13.77 17.37
C VAL A 179 -9.11 -13.20 18.78
N LYS A 180 -8.73 -11.91 18.87
CA LYS A 180 -8.57 -11.21 20.15
C LYS A 180 -9.41 -9.93 20.15
N VAL A 181 -10.00 -9.61 21.30
CA VAL A 181 -10.61 -8.29 21.52
C VAL A 181 -9.48 -7.27 21.63
N ILE A 182 -9.44 -6.34 20.70
CA ILE A 182 -8.40 -5.28 20.65
C ILE A 182 -8.78 -4.09 21.50
N LYS A 183 -10.08 -3.72 21.49
CA LYS A 183 -10.60 -2.58 22.22
C LYS A 183 -12.09 -2.80 22.51
N THR A 184 -12.57 -2.24 23.63
CA THR A 184 -13.98 -2.21 23.99
C THR A 184 -14.45 -0.75 24.13
N ASN A 185 -15.75 -0.54 24.24
CA ASN A 185 -16.36 0.79 24.42
C ASN A 185 -15.98 1.80 23.31
N ILE A 186 -15.85 1.29 22.07
CA ILE A 186 -15.60 2.09 20.87
C ILE A 186 -16.52 1.60 19.75
N PHE A 187 -17.08 2.54 19.02
CA PHE A 187 -18.00 2.25 17.92
C PHE A 187 -17.86 3.26 16.79
N ARG A 188 -18.37 2.91 15.63
CA ARG A 188 -18.52 3.82 14.50
C ARG A 188 -19.83 4.58 14.66
N ASP A 189 -19.74 5.89 14.76
CA ASP A 189 -20.92 6.77 14.77
C ASP A 189 -21.22 7.21 13.33
N LEU A 190 -22.24 6.61 12.72
CA LEU A 190 -22.60 6.87 11.32
C LEU A 190 -23.02 8.33 11.03
N ALA A 191 -23.40 9.09 12.06
CA ALA A 191 -23.77 10.50 11.89
C ALA A 191 -22.55 11.43 11.90
N ASP A 192 -21.39 10.95 12.38
CA ASP A 192 -20.20 11.79 12.61
C ASP A 192 -18.90 10.97 12.50
N ASP A 193 -18.76 10.20 11.41
CA ASP A 193 -17.63 9.28 11.22
C ASP A 193 -16.67 9.69 10.09
N LEU A 194 -16.92 10.83 9.44
CA LEU A 194 -16.04 11.33 8.41
C LEU A 194 -14.72 11.82 8.98
N ILE A 195 -13.63 11.47 8.33
CA ILE A 195 -12.29 11.97 8.63
C ILE A 195 -11.93 13.10 7.67
N GLU A 196 -11.32 14.16 8.20
CA GLU A 196 -10.73 15.22 7.38
C GLU A 196 -9.35 14.74 6.87
N ILE A 197 -9.31 14.28 5.62
CA ILE A 197 -8.09 13.82 4.95
C ILE A 197 -7.65 14.86 3.92
#